data_8eef0c2cf341204eb4d563e0b78175a3
#
_entry.id   8eef0c2cf341204eb4d563e0b78175a3
#
_cell.length_a   1.000
_cell.length_b   1.000
_cell.length_c   1.000
_cell.angle_alpha   90.00
_cell.angle_beta   90.00
_cell.angle_gamma   90.00
#
_symmetry.space_group_name_H-M   'P 1'
#
loop_
_entity.id
_entity.type
_entity.pdbx_description
1 polymer ?
#
loop_
_entity_poly.entity_id
_entity_poly.type
_entity_poly.pdbx_seq_one_letter_code
_entity_poly.pdbx_strand_id
1 'polypeptide(L)'
;MPHLSEIETPALVVDLDILDRNLRRVAEYAGTHGLRLRPHTKTHKSVMLAKRQLELGAAGLTVAKVSEAEVMLGAGPSDLLVAYPIVGHGKLARLMKVAQRAHVTVALDSLTAARELSGAAHEAQVEVGVLAEFDAGLGRVGVAPGEALLELARAISALPHLRFEGLTFYPGHIKDLDEPGRHALAQLSELVARIRADFDRAGIEVTIISGGSTPTLFHSHEIEGLTEIRPGTYLFNDLNTVRSGGCAMGDCAATILATAVSLAVLTWAITLVELKSHQSVLVIAVPPVAVSATR
;
A
#
# COMPACT_ATOMS: atom_id res chain seq x y z
N MET A 1 -23.16 13.37 -17.21
CA MET A 1 -23.18 12.24 -16.26
C MET A 1 -24.63 11.95 -15.94
N PRO A 2 -25.03 10.69 -15.75
CA PRO A 2 -26.40 10.38 -15.34
C PRO A 2 -26.69 11.01 -13.98
N HIS A 3 -27.94 11.41 -13.75
CA HIS A 3 -28.37 11.87 -12.42
C HIS A 3 -28.34 10.70 -11.44
N LEU A 4 -28.06 10.92 -10.14
CA LEU A 4 -27.98 9.85 -9.15
C LEU A 4 -29.25 8.99 -9.08
N SER A 5 -30.43 9.56 -9.39
CA SER A 5 -31.70 8.83 -9.44
C SER A 5 -31.83 7.87 -10.64
N GLU A 6 -30.93 7.95 -11.63
CA GLU A 6 -30.91 7.09 -12.82
C GLU A 6 -29.95 5.90 -12.62
N ILE A 7 -29.23 5.87 -11.49
CA ILE A 7 -28.26 4.80 -11.20
C ILE A 7 -28.99 3.66 -10.49
N GLU A 8 -28.87 2.46 -11.04
CA GLU A 8 -29.38 1.25 -10.41
C GLU A 8 -28.60 0.95 -9.10
N THR A 9 -29.34 0.67 -8.05
CA THR A 9 -28.77 0.41 -6.71
C THR A 9 -28.74 -1.09 -6.39
N PRO A 10 -27.73 -1.57 -5.58
CA PRO A 10 -26.67 -0.78 -4.97
C PRO A 10 -25.53 -0.42 -5.93
N ALA A 11 -24.96 0.77 -5.80
CA ALA A 11 -23.85 1.22 -6.63
C ALA A 11 -22.75 1.91 -5.78
N LEU A 12 -21.49 1.69 -6.15
CA LEU A 12 -20.36 2.43 -5.61
C LEU A 12 -20.29 3.80 -6.30
N VAL A 13 -20.36 4.86 -5.53
CA VAL A 13 -20.23 6.24 -6.00
C VAL A 13 -18.94 6.83 -5.45
N VAL A 14 -18.18 7.50 -6.29
CA VAL A 14 -16.94 8.17 -5.90
C VAL A 14 -17.07 9.65 -6.19
N ASP A 15 -16.86 10.47 -5.15
CA ASP A 15 -16.73 11.92 -5.28
C ASP A 15 -15.32 12.24 -5.74
N LEU A 16 -15.20 12.75 -6.96
CA LEU A 16 -13.89 13.02 -7.59
C LEU A 16 -13.19 14.25 -7.00
N ASP A 17 -13.93 15.22 -6.47
CA ASP A 17 -13.33 16.41 -5.84
C ASP A 17 -12.70 16.05 -4.48
N ILE A 18 -13.40 15.21 -3.70
CA ILE A 18 -12.86 14.66 -2.46
C ILE A 18 -11.64 13.78 -2.75
N LEU A 19 -11.74 12.91 -3.74
CA LEU A 19 -10.65 12.02 -4.15
C LEU A 19 -9.40 12.83 -4.56
N ASP A 20 -9.55 13.84 -5.43
CA ASP A 20 -8.41 14.65 -5.89
C ASP A 20 -7.79 15.45 -4.73
N ARG A 21 -8.59 15.95 -3.81
CA ARG A 21 -8.11 16.61 -2.58
C ARG A 21 -7.28 15.64 -1.73
N ASN A 22 -7.75 14.40 -1.54
CA ASN A 22 -7.02 13.38 -0.80
C ASN A 22 -5.69 13.02 -1.48
N LEU A 23 -5.70 12.87 -2.80
CA LEU A 23 -4.49 12.57 -3.58
C LEU A 23 -3.44 13.70 -3.41
N ARG A 24 -3.84 14.97 -3.56
CA ARG A 24 -2.96 16.13 -3.41
C ARG A 24 -2.41 16.24 -2.00
N ARG A 25 -3.25 16.10 -0.97
CA ARG A 25 -2.83 16.16 0.43
C ARG A 25 -1.68 15.20 0.74
N VAL A 26 -1.73 13.98 0.22
CA VAL A 26 -0.67 12.99 0.47
C VAL A 26 0.56 13.25 -0.39
N ALA A 27 0.41 13.71 -1.62
CA ALA A 27 1.54 14.11 -2.46
C ALA A 27 2.31 15.30 -1.84
N GLU A 28 1.60 16.31 -1.34
CA GLU A 28 2.17 17.46 -0.62
C GLU A 28 2.89 17.03 0.67
N TYR A 29 2.25 16.17 1.47
CA TYR A 29 2.87 15.62 2.67
C TYR A 29 4.18 14.91 2.35
N ALA A 30 4.18 14.01 1.37
CA ALA A 30 5.38 13.28 0.97
C ALA A 30 6.48 14.23 0.50
N GLY A 31 6.15 15.22 -0.34
CA GLY A 31 7.09 16.23 -0.81
C GLY A 31 7.66 17.10 0.31
N THR A 32 6.82 17.53 1.27
CA THR A 32 7.24 18.36 2.41
C THR A 32 8.26 17.63 3.30
N HIS A 33 8.11 16.32 3.45
CA HIS A 33 8.98 15.50 4.31
C HIS A 33 10.09 14.76 3.56
N GLY A 34 10.28 15.03 2.25
CA GLY A 34 11.31 14.38 1.43
C GLY A 34 11.10 12.87 1.26
N LEU A 35 9.86 12.38 1.41
CA LEU A 35 9.51 10.98 1.26
C LEU A 35 9.10 10.68 -0.20
N ARG A 36 9.60 9.59 -0.75
CA ARG A 36 9.08 9.09 -2.03
C ARG A 36 7.68 8.49 -1.81
N LEU A 37 6.72 8.87 -2.63
CA LEU A 37 5.38 8.31 -2.62
C LEU A 37 5.29 7.22 -3.69
N ARG A 38 5.03 5.97 -3.29
CA ARG A 38 4.78 4.85 -4.19
C ARG A 38 3.45 4.19 -3.83
N PRO A 39 2.30 4.80 -4.19
CA PRO A 39 0.99 4.41 -3.69
C PRO A 39 0.63 2.99 -4.07
N HIS A 40 -0.10 2.30 -3.17
CA HIS A 40 -0.54 0.92 -3.39
C HIS A 40 -1.86 0.87 -4.15
N THR A 41 -1.84 0.36 -5.37
CA THR A 41 -2.99 0.33 -6.28
C THR A 41 -4.01 -0.76 -5.98
N LYS A 42 -3.72 -1.68 -5.03
CA LYS A 42 -4.65 -2.77 -4.65
C LYS A 42 -6.02 -2.28 -4.19
N THR A 43 -6.11 -1.05 -3.67
CA THR A 43 -7.35 -0.46 -3.17
C THR A 43 -8.30 -0.11 -4.30
N HIS A 44 -7.81 0.48 -5.39
CA HIS A 44 -8.65 0.97 -6.48
C HIS A 44 -8.56 0.15 -7.77
N LYS A 45 -7.43 -0.48 -8.07
CA LYS A 45 -7.18 -1.29 -9.28
C LYS A 45 -7.53 -0.58 -10.60
N SER A 46 -7.51 0.74 -10.60
CA SER A 46 -7.89 1.60 -11.72
C SER A 46 -6.65 2.22 -12.37
N VAL A 47 -6.48 2.01 -13.65
CA VAL A 47 -5.40 2.62 -14.45
C VAL A 47 -5.53 4.16 -14.46
N MET A 48 -6.75 4.68 -14.52
CA MET A 48 -7.02 6.13 -14.49
C MET A 48 -6.55 6.76 -13.17
N LEU A 49 -6.87 6.14 -12.04
CA LEU A 49 -6.45 6.66 -10.72
C LEU A 49 -4.94 6.51 -10.52
N ALA A 50 -4.36 5.40 -10.98
CA ALA A 50 -2.91 5.20 -10.96
C ALA A 50 -2.17 6.27 -11.78
N LYS A 51 -2.68 6.59 -12.98
CA LYS A 51 -2.14 7.67 -13.80
C LYS A 51 -2.23 9.02 -13.07
N ARG A 52 -3.36 9.32 -12.41
CA ARG A 52 -3.51 10.54 -11.63
C ARG A 52 -2.52 10.62 -10.47
N GLN A 53 -2.21 9.51 -9.80
CA GLN A 53 -1.18 9.44 -8.76
C GLN A 53 0.21 9.76 -9.32
N LEU A 54 0.58 9.22 -10.49
CA LEU A 54 1.84 9.53 -11.17
C LEU A 54 1.92 11.00 -11.60
N GLU A 55 0.84 11.58 -12.14
CA GLU A 55 0.76 13.01 -12.50
C GLU A 55 0.96 13.93 -11.30
N LEU A 56 0.60 13.49 -10.10
CA LEU A 56 0.82 14.21 -8.84
C LEU A 56 2.19 13.95 -8.20
N GLY A 57 3.12 13.32 -8.93
CA GLY A 57 4.51 13.16 -8.51
C GLY A 57 4.80 11.87 -7.75
N ALA A 58 3.92 10.85 -7.81
CA ALA A 58 4.28 9.53 -7.29
C ALA A 58 5.51 8.99 -8.03
N ALA A 59 6.50 8.48 -7.27
CA ALA A 59 7.76 7.98 -7.81
C ALA A 59 7.63 6.66 -8.59
N GLY A 60 6.50 6.01 -8.46
CA GLY A 60 6.14 4.73 -9.06
C GLY A 60 4.85 4.22 -8.46
N LEU A 61 4.51 2.96 -8.71
CA LEU A 61 3.30 2.34 -8.17
C LEU A 61 3.65 1.06 -7.40
N THR A 62 2.86 0.75 -6.37
CA THR A 62 2.94 -0.52 -5.65
C THR A 62 1.75 -1.40 -6.01
N VAL A 63 2.01 -2.66 -6.26
CA VAL A 63 1.01 -3.69 -6.57
C VAL A 63 1.16 -4.89 -5.62
N ALA A 64 0.09 -5.67 -5.44
CA ALA A 64 0.12 -6.85 -4.58
C ALA A 64 0.46 -8.14 -5.33
N LYS A 65 0.38 -8.15 -6.66
CA LYS A 65 0.57 -9.36 -7.49
C LYS A 65 0.86 -9.01 -8.95
N VAL A 66 1.41 -9.98 -9.67
CA VAL A 66 1.82 -9.82 -11.08
C VAL A 66 0.67 -9.37 -11.99
N SER A 67 -0.54 -9.93 -11.81
CA SER A 67 -1.69 -9.51 -12.65
C SER A 67 -2.11 -8.06 -12.43
N GLU A 68 -1.85 -7.48 -11.26
CA GLU A 68 -2.02 -6.05 -11.04
C GLU A 68 -0.91 -5.24 -11.73
N ALA A 69 0.34 -5.72 -11.70
CA ALA A 69 1.45 -5.09 -12.40
C ALA A 69 1.19 -5.00 -13.91
N GLU A 70 0.71 -6.08 -14.52
CA GLU A 70 0.35 -6.12 -15.94
C GLU A 70 -0.71 -5.07 -16.30
N VAL A 71 -1.74 -4.92 -15.48
CA VAL A 71 -2.78 -3.91 -15.68
C VAL A 71 -2.25 -2.50 -15.46
N MET A 72 -1.44 -2.29 -14.41
CA MET A 72 -0.93 -0.97 -14.06
C MET A 72 0.11 -0.43 -15.05
N LEU A 73 0.72 -1.28 -15.90
CA LEU A 73 1.51 -0.79 -17.05
C LEU A 73 0.71 0.15 -17.96
N GLY A 74 -0.61 0.02 -18.00
CA GLY A 74 -1.51 0.93 -18.74
C GLY A 74 -1.51 2.37 -18.21
N ALA A 75 -1.07 2.60 -16.98
CA ALA A 75 -0.90 3.94 -16.42
C ALA A 75 0.44 4.61 -16.83
N GLY A 76 1.37 3.86 -17.43
CA GLY A 76 2.67 4.33 -17.87
C GLY A 76 3.69 4.55 -16.74
N PRO A 77 3.73 3.73 -15.66
CA PRO A 77 4.74 3.88 -14.63
C PRO A 77 6.12 3.51 -15.18
N SER A 78 7.15 4.28 -14.81
CA SER A 78 8.54 3.90 -15.05
C SER A 78 9.05 2.88 -14.02
N ASP A 79 8.38 2.77 -12.87
CA ASP A 79 8.81 2.00 -11.71
C ASP A 79 7.60 1.33 -11.01
N LEU A 80 7.70 0.01 -10.79
CA LEU A 80 6.69 -0.84 -10.17
C LEU A 80 7.30 -1.66 -9.03
N LEU A 81 6.74 -1.53 -7.83
CA LEU A 81 7.05 -2.42 -6.71
C LEU A 81 5.97 -3.49 -6.57
N VAL A 82 6.36 -4.75 -6.66
CA VAL A 82 5.52 -5.88 -6.25
C VAL A 82 5.79 -6.16 -4.78
N ALA A 83 4.90 -5.70 -3.90
CA ALA A 83 5.09 -5.75 -2.45
C ALA A 83 4.68 -7.11 -1.87
N TYR A 84 5.14 -8.20 -2.48
CA TYR A 84 4.94 -9.57 -2.02
C TYR A 84 5.89 -10.54 -2.75
N PRO A 85 6.40 -11.59 -2.12
CA PRO A 85 7.23 -12.59 -2.79
C PRO A 85 6.49 -13.27 -3.94
N ILE A 86 7.15 -13.40 -5.08
CA ILE A 86 6.58 -14.07 -6.26
C ILE A 86 7.22 -15.45 -6.40
N VAL A 87 6.41 -16.48 -6.31
CA VAL A 87 6.81 -17.88 -6.39
C VAL A 87 6.03 -18.58 -7.51
N GLY A 88 6.72 -19.43 -8.23
CA GLY A 88 6.18 -20.27 -9.29
C GLY A 88 6.42 -19.73 -10.70
N HIS A 89 6.90 -20.62 -11.56
CA HIS A 89 7.39 -20.35 -12.91
C HIS A 89 6.43 -19.48 -13.75
N GLY A 90 5.13 -19.82 -13.79
CA GLY A 90 4.16 -19.04 -14.61
C GLY A 90 3.98 -17.59 -14.17
N LYS A 91 4.07 -17.29 -12.86
CA LYS A 91 4.02 -15.90 -12.36
C LYS A 91 5.33 -15.18 -12.65
N LEU A 92 6.47 -15.83 -12.46
CA LEU A 92 7.78 -15.27 -12.75
C LEU A 92 7.93 -14.95 -14.24
N ALA A 93 7.55 -15.85 -15.15
CA ALA A 93 7.57 -15.59 -16.58
C ALA A 93 6.71 -14.38 -16.98
N ARG A 94 5.55 -14.16 -16.34
CA ARG A 94 4.71 -12.97 -16.56
C ARG A 94 5.35 -11.71 -15.98
N LEU A 95 5.97 -11.80 -14.81
CA LEU A 95 6.68 -10.70 -14.18
C LEU A 95 7.84 -10.20 -15.06
N MET A 96 8.57 -11.12 -15.68
CA MET A 96 9.67 -10.76 -16.60
C MET A 96 9.17 -9.96 -17.81
N LYS A 97 7.97 -10.25 -18.33
CA LYS A 97 7.36 -9.42 -19.39
C LYS A 97 7.01 -8.00 -18.91
N VAL A 98 6.69 -7.84 -17.63
CA VAL A 98 6.52 -6.51 -17.03
C VAL A 98 7.88 -5.82 -16.89
N ALA A 99 8.91 -6.54 -16.42
CA ALA A 99 10.27 -6.01 -16.24
C ALA A 99 10.95 -5.59 -17.56
N GLN A 100 10.51 -6.12 -18.70
CA GLN A 100 10.96 -5.64 -20.03
C GLN A 100 10.38 -4.27 -20.40
N ARG A 101 9.38 -3.75 -19.65
CA ARG A 101 8.64 -2.52 -20.00
C ARG A 101 8.75 -1.42 -18.96
N ALA A 102 9.09 -1.76 -17.74
CA ALA A 102 9.27 -0.84 -16.62
C ALA A 102 10.32 -1.40 -15.67
N HIS A 103 10.95 -0.54 -14.88
CA HIS A 103 11.74 -1.01 -13.74
C HIS A 103 10.82 -1.74 -12.77
N VAL A 104 11.20 -2.96 -12.38
CA VAL A 104 10.44 -3.78 -11.43
C VAL A 104 11.29 -4.06 -10.21
N THR A 105 10.74 -3.75 -9.05
CA THR A 105 11.28 -4.15 -7.75
C THR A 105 10.34 -5.17 -7.11
N VAL A 106 10.89 -6.20 -6.46
CA VAL A 106 10.11 -7.23 -5.74
C VAL A 106 10.49 -7.21 -4.26
N ALA A 107 9.51 -7.15 -3.38
CA ALA A 107 9.71 -7.41 -1.95
C ALA A 107 9.76 -8.92 -1.71
N LEU A 108 10.78 -9.41 -1.00
CA LEU A 108 10.90 -10.82 -0.64
C LEU A 108 11.63 -11.02 0.69
N ASP A 109 11.39 -12.16 1.32
CA ASP A 109 11.88 -12.52 2.64
C ASP A 109 12.60 -13.88 2.69
N SER A 110 12.91 -14.47 1.54
CA SER A 110 13.58 -15.76 1.51
C SER A 110 14.57 -15.92 0.36
N LEU A 111 15.66 -16.64 0.64
CA LEU A 111 16.67 -16.97 -0.37
C LEU A 111 16.10 -17.85 -1.49
N THR A 112 15.12 -18.70 -1.19
CA THR A 112 14.46 -19.54 -2.20
C THR A 112 13.73 -18.68 -3.22
N ALA A 113 12.94 -17.71 -2.76
CA ALA A 113 12.25 -16.78 -3.66
C ALA A 113 13.24 -15.91 -4.46
N ALA A 114 14.36 -15.49 -3.84
CA ALA A 114 15.40 -14.74 -4.51
C ALA A 114 16.07 -15.55 -5.64
N ARG A 115 16.37 -16.83 -5.40
CA ARG A 115 16.98 -17.71 -6.41
C ARG A 115 16.03 -17.98 -7.60
N GLU A 116 14.75 -18.24 -7.33
CA GLU A 116 13.75 -18.41 -8.39
C GLU A 116 13.60 -17.13 -9.24
N LEU A 117 13.58 -15.97 -8.58
CA LEU A 117 13.50 -14.66 -9.25
C LEU A 117 14.75 -14.41 -10.11
N SER A 118 15.96 -14.69 -9.58
CA SER A 118 17.23 -14.56 -10.30
C SER A 118 17.28 -15.47 -11.54
N GLY A 119 16.85 -16.73 -11.40
CA GLY A 119 16.78 -17.67 -12.54
C GLY A 119 15.86 -17.15 -13.65
N ALA A 120 14.66 -16.70 -13.29
CA ALA A 120 13.71 -16.15 -14.27
C ALA A 120 14.23 -14.85 -14.92
N ALA A 121 14.88 -13.97 -14.15
CA ALA A 121 15.47 -12.74 -14.64
C ALA A 121 16.64 -13.01 -15.60
N HIS A 122 17.47 -14.02 -15.28
CA HIS A 122 18.54 -14.50 -16.15
C HIS A 122 18.00 -15.05 -17.49
N GLU A 123 17.00 -15.92 -17.46
CA GLU A 123 16.38 -16.45 -18.68
C GLU A 123 15.79 -15.36 -19.57
N ALA A 124 15.18 -14.35 -18.96
CA ALA A 124 14.57 -13.21 -19.67
C ALA A 124 15.57 -12.09 -20.04
N GLN A 125 16.84 -12.18 -19.59
CA GLN A 125 17.89 -11.17 -19.77
C GLN A 125 17.46 -9.76 -19.31
N VAL A 126 16.77 -9.71 -18.14
CA VAL A 126 16.36 -8.45 -17.48
C VAL A 126 17.02 -8.35 -16.11
N GLU A 127 17.12 -7.15 -15.57
CA GLU A 127 17.49 -6.90 -14.18
C GLU A 127 16.24 -6.58 -13.36
N VAL A 128 16.17 -7.12 -12.13
CA VAL A 128 15.06 -6.90 -11.20
C VAL A 128 15.61 -6.36 -9.89
N GLY A 129 15.03 -5.24 -9.43
CA GLY A 129 15.30 -4.68 -8.11
C GLY A 129 14.71 -5.56 -7.01
N VAL A 130 15.36 -5.59 -5.85
CA VAL A 130 14.89 -6.36 -4.69
C VAL A 130 14.95 -5.53 -3.42
N LEU A 131 13.84 -5.51 -2.68
CA LEU A 131 13.80 -5.05 -1.29
C LEU A 131 13.70 -6.27 -0.38
N ALA A 132 14.66 -6.44 0.53
CA ALA A 132 14.57 -7.46 1.56
C ALA A 132 13.52 -7.04 2.60
N GLU A 133 12.51 -7.90 2.83
CA GLU A 133 11.43 -7.62 3.77
C GLU A 133 11.78 -8.13 5.16
N PHE A 134 11.64 -7.27 6.17
CA PHE A 134 11.78 -7.65 7.58
C PHE A 134 10.45 -7.55 8.32
N ASP A 135 10.26 -8.41 9.33
CA ASP A 135 9.09 -8.35 10.19
C ASP A 135 9.20 -7.17 11.16
N ALA A 136 8.28 -6.22 11.02
CA ALA A 136 8.17 -5.05 11.87
C ALA A 136 7.24 -5.26 13.08
N GLY A 137 6.88 -6.51 13.39
CA GLY A 137 6.04 -6.88 14.52
C GLY A 137 4.63 -7.37 14.16
N LEU A 138 4.29 -7.45 12.86
CA LEU A 138 2.99 -8.01 12.42
C LEU A 138 2.98 -9.54 12.40
N GLY A 139 4.13 -10.20 12.23
CA GLY A 139 4.24 -11.65 12.15
C GLY A 139 3.61 -12.27 10.91
N ARG A 140 3.58 -11.55 9.77
CA ARG A 140 2.95 -12.01 8.53
C ARG A 140 3.95 -12.48 7.48
N VAL A 141 4.93 -11.66 7.18
CA VAL A 141 6.03 -11.83 6.23
C VAL A 141 7.24 -11.06 6.74
N GLY A 142 8.40 -11.34 6.18
CA GLY A 142 9.65 -10.72 6.54
C GLY A 142 10.52 -11.61 7.43
N VAL A 143 11.82 -11.50 7.24
CA VAL A 143 12.80 -12.16 8.12
C VAL A 143 12.95 -11.39 9.42
N ALA A 144 13.45 -12.06 10.46
CA ALA A 144 13.78 -11.40 11.72
C ALA A 144 14.85 -10.31 11.48
N PRO A 145 14.71 -9.13 12.10
CA PRO A 145 15.73 -8.10 12.09
C PRO A 145 17.08 -8.62 12.66
N GLY A 146 18.20 -8.11 12.16
CA GLY A 146 19.54 -8.51 12.58
C GLY A 146 20.24 -9.39 11.54
N GLU A 147 21.01 -10.42 11.99
CA GLU A 147 21.89 -11.20 11.09
C GLU A 147 21.13 -11.87 9.95
N ALA A 148 19.95 -12.43 10.21
CA ALA A 148 19.15 -13.08 9.14
C ALA A 148 18.80 -12.12 7.98
N LEU A 149 18.54 -10.84 8.29
CA LEU A 149 18.26 -9.82 7.30
C LEU A 149 19.54 -9.42 6.53
N LEU A 150 20.69 -9.32 7.22
CA LEU A 150 21.99 -9.07 6.59
C LEU A 150 22.41 -10.22 5.68
N GLU A 151 22.23 -11.48 6.11
CA GLU A 151 22.51 -12.67 5.30
C GLU A 151 21.64 -12.69 4.04
N LEU A 152 20.35 -12.37 4.16
CA LEU A 152 19.44 -12.29 3.01
C LEU A 152 19.89 -11.18 2.03
N ALA A 153 20.25 -10.01 2.50
CA ALA A 153 20.72 -8.91 1.65
C ALA A 153 22.03 -9.27 0.91
N ARG A 154 23.01 -9.87 1.60
CA ARG A 154 24.25 -10.36 0.98
C ARG A 154 23.97 -11.42 -0.07
N ALA A 155 23.06 -12.36 0.23
CA ALA A 155 22.69 -13.41 -0.71
C ALA A 155 21.99 -12.85 -1.96
N ILE A 156 21.10 -11.87 -1.81
CA ILE A 156 20.46 -11.17 -2.93
C ILE A 156 21.51 -10.47 -3.80
N SER A 157 22.44 -9.73 -3.18
CA SER A 157 23.50 -8.99 -3.88
C SER A 157 24.45 -9.90 -4.66
N ALA A 158 24.59 -11.18 -4.26
CA ALA A 158 25.42 -12.16 -4.93
C ALA A 158 24.71 -12.88 -6.10
N LEU A 159 23.38 -12.74 -6.24
CA LEU A 159 22.61 -13.41 -7.29
C LEU A 159 22.63 -12.60 -8.59
N PRO A 160 22.92 -13.26 -9.75
CA PRO A 160 22.93 -12.59 -11.03
C PRO A 160 21.54 -12.04 -11.40
N HIS A 161 21.50 -10.92 -12.13
CA HIS A 161 20.28 -10.26 -12.59
C HIS A 161 19.35 -9.76 -11.46
N LEU A 162 19.81 -9.77 -10.20
CA LEU A 162 19.15 -9.07 -9.11
C LEU A 162 20.00 -7.90 -8.66
N ARG A 163 19.32 -6.81 -8.32
CA ARG A 163 19.92 -5.63 -7.68
C ARG A 163 19.28 -5.41 -6.31
N PHE A 164 20.08 -5.56 -5.26
CA PHE A 164 19.63 -5.17 -3.93
C PHE A 164 19.46 -3.65 -3.87
N GLU A 165 18.26 -3.17 -3.60
CA GLU A 165 17.92 -1.74 -3.56
C GLU A 165 17.65 -1.25 -2.14
N GLY A 166 17.46 -2.16 -1.20
CA GLY A 166 17.22 -1.80 0.17
C GLY A 166 16.24 -2.70 0.90
N LEU A 167 15.49 -2.09 1.81
CA LEU A 167 14.66 -2.77 2.79
C LEU A 167 13.20 -2.41 2.65
N THR A 168 12.33 -3.30 3.09
CA THR A 168 10.90 -3.02 3.17
C THR A 168 10.28 -3.66 4.41
N PHE A 169 9.18 -3.06 4.88
CA PHE A 169 8.39 -3.59 5.99
C PHE A 169 6.93 -3.13 5.90
N TYR A 170 6.04 -3.79 6.65
CA TYR A 170 4.65 -3.38 6.76
C TYR A 170 4.20 -3.34 8.23
N PRO A 171 3.94 -2.15 8.81
CA PRO A 171 3.57 -1.99 10.22
C PRO A 171 2.05 -2.15 10.43
N GLY A 172 1.46 -3.23 9.92
CA GLY A 172 0.02 -3.45 9.93
C GLY A 172 -0.61 -3.71 11.31
N HIS A 173 0.21 -3.90 12.33
CA HIS A 173 -0.23 -4.01 13.73
C HIS A 173 -0.55 -2.63 14.35
N ILE A 174 0.03 -1.54 13.83
CA ILE A 174 -0.26 -0.16 14.26
C ILE A 174 -1.52 0.30 13.51
N LYS A 175 -2.68 0.22 14.18
CA LYS A 175 -4.00 0.48 13.57
C LYS A 175 -4.51 1.89 13.82
N ASP A 176 -4.08 2.52 14.89
CA ASP A 176 -4.40 3.88 15.30
C ASP A 176 -3.19 4.51 16.01
N LEU A 177 -3.29 5.78 16.35
CA LEU A 177 -2.22 6.57 17.00
C LEU A 177 -2.66 7.09 18.36
N ASP A 178 -3.39 6.28 19.10
CA ASP A 178 -3.54 6.44 20.54
C ASP A 178 -2.20 6.27 21.28
N GLU A 179 -2.18 6.33 22.61
CA GLU A 179 -0.93 6.22 23.37
C GLU A 179 -0.15 4.92 23.07
N PRO A 180 -0.75 3.71 23.06
CA PRO A 180 -0.10 2.49 22.62
C PRO A 180 0.42 2.54 21.17
N GLY A 181 -0.38 3.08 20.24
CA GLY A 181 0.00 3.20 18.84
C GLY A 181 1.16 4.14 18.59
N ARG A 182 1.22 5.27 19.29
CA ARG A 182 2.38 6.20 19.27
C ARG A 182 3.63 5.54 19.84
N HIS A 183 3.50 4.78 20.92
CA HIS A 183 4.61 4.03 21.48
C HIS A 183 5.13 2.97 20.49
N ALA A 184 4.23 2.23 19.84
CA ALA A 184 4.59 1.27 18.80
C ALA A 184 5.28 1.93 17.59
N LEU A 185 4.84 3.14 17.20
CA LEU A 185 5.50 3.90 16.13
C LEU A 185 6.91 4.34 16.51
N ALA A 186 7.11 4.79 17.74
CA ALA A 186 8.45 5.13 18.26
C ALA A 186 9.38 3.91 18.31
N GLN A 187 8.88 2.76 18.78
CA GLN A 187 9.63 1.50 18.76
C GLN A 187 9.99 1.06 17.32
N LEU A 188 9.09 1.26 16.38
CA LEU A 188 9.36 0.98 14.97
C LEU A 188 10.47 1.90 14.42
N SER A 189 10.45 3.19 14.76
CA SER A 189 11.51 4.13 14.37
C SER A 189 12.87 3.71 14.91
N GLU A 190 12.95 3.36 16.18
CA GLU A 190 14.18 2.83 16.80
C GLU A 190 14.66 1.52 16.14
N LEU A 191 13.72 0.63 15.76
CA LEU A 191 14.05 -0.60 15.05
C LEU A 191 14.66 -0.31 13.70
N VAL A 192 14.06 0.57 12.90
CA VAL A 192 14.56 0.97 11.57
C VAL A 192 15.95 1.61 11.69
N ALA A 193 16.14 2.51 12.66
CA ALA A 193 17.43 3.14 12.90
C ALA A 193 18.52 2.11 13.26
N ARG A 194 18.21 1.13 14.13
CA ARG A 194 19.14 0.03 14.46
C ARG A 194 19.50 -0.82 13.23
N ILE A 195 18.49 -1.22 12.44
CA ILE A 195 18.71 -2.01 11.21
C ILE A 195 19.64 -1.23 10.26
N ARG A 196 19.39 0.06 10.06
CA ARG A 196 20.23 0.90 9.21
C ARG A 196 21.68 0.93 9.69
N ALA A 197 21.89 1.13 10.98
CA ALA A 197 23.22 1.11 11.58
C ALA A 197 23.92 -0.26 11.44
N ASP A 198 23.17 -1.37 11.48
CA ASP A 198 23.72 -2.71 11.23
C ASP A 198 24.19 -2.87 9.78
N PHE A 199 23.42 -2.38 8.82
CA PHE A 199 23.77 -2.38 7.40
C PHE A 199 24.98 -1.50 7.09
N ASP A 200 25.02 -0.29 7.67
CA ASP A 200 26.17 0.63 7.55
C ASP A 200 27.46 -0.03 8.09
N ARG A 201 27.39 -0.69 9.25
CA ARG A 201 28.54 -1.43 9.82
C ARG A 201 28.97 -2.63 8.98
N ALA A 202 28.01 -3.27 8.32
CA ALA A 202 28.27 -4.37 7.41
C ALA A 202 28.79 -3.93 6.03
N GLY A 203 28.83 -2.63 5.75
CA GLY A 203 29.23 -2.06 4.45
C GLY A 203 28.22 -2.37 3.34
N ILE A 204 26.94 -2.59 3.67
CA ILE A 204 25.87 -2.87 2.72
C ILE A 204 25.06 -1.59 2.52
N GLU A 205 25.11 -1.05 1.30
CA GLU A 205 24.35 0.16 0.96
C GLU A 205 22.84 -0.11 0.94
N VAL A 206 22.07 0.78 1.59
CA VAL A 206 20.61 0.76 1.60
C VAL A 206 20.09 2.08 1.04
N THR A 207 19.68 2.09 -0.21
CA THR A 207 19.17 3.32 -0.87
C THR A 207 17.69 3.54 -0.59
N ILE A 208 16.91 2.46 -0.40
CA ILE A 208 15.47 2.51 -0.16
C ILE A 208 15.15 1.83 1.17
N ILE A 209 14.45 2.54 2.04
CA ILE A 209 13.72 1.95 3.17
C ILE A 209 12.26 2.29 2.95
N SER A 210 11.49 1.27 2.52
CA SER A 210 10.11 1.43 2.08
C SER A 210 9.15 0.84 3.10
N GLY A 211 8.18 1.64 3.58
CA GLY A 211 7.27 1.18 4.64
C GLY A 211 5.99 2.00 4.73
N GLY A 212 5.35 1.91 5.89
CA GLY A 212 4.17 2.70 6.20
C GLY A 212 2.83 2.04 5.85
N SER A 213 1.78 2.63 6.38
CA SER A 213 0.38 2.21 6.21
C SER A 213 -0.51 3.45 6.19
N THR A 214 -1.80 3.32 5.85
CA THR A 214 -2.71 4.47 5.90
C THR A 214 -2.93 5.00 7.32
N PRO A 215 -3.08 4.18 8.38
CA PRO A 215 -3.19 4.69 9.75
C PRO A 215 -2.00 5.52 10.22
N THR A 216 -0.77 5.17 9.82
CA THR A 216 0.45 5.88 10.22
C THR A 216 0.91 6.92 9.19
N LEU A 217 0.11 7.18 8.13
CA LEU A 217 0.54 7.93 6.95
C LEU A 217 1.15 9.28 7.30
N PHE A 218 0.43 10.14 8.02
CA PHE A 218 0.88 11.50 8.34
C PHE A 218 1.90 11.58 9.50
N HIS A 219 2.37 10.44 9.98
CA HIS A 219 3.42 10.26 10.97
C HIS A 219 4.60 9.44 10.43
N SER A 220 4.59 9.12 9.13
CA SER A 220 5.66 8.33 8.51
C SER A 220 7.02 9.03 8.56
N HIS A 221 7.06 10.36 8.58
CA HIS A 221 8.29 11.15 8.70
C HIS A 221 8.96 11.03 10.07
N GLU A 222 8.25 10.52 11.08
CA GLU A 222 8.78 10.25 12.43
C GLU A 222 9.59 8.94 12.48
N ILE A 223 9.50 8.11 11.42
CA ILE A 223 10.29 6.88 11.33
C ILE A 223 11.67 7.22 10.76
N GLU A 224 12.69 7.21 11.62
CA GLU A 224 14.05 7.58 11.24
C GLU A 224 14.59 6.67 10.14
N GLY A 225 15.08 7.28 9.06
CA GLY A 225 15.64 6.55 7.90
C GLY A 225 14.62 6.05 6.90
N LEU A 226 13.32 6.23 7.11
CA LEU A 226 12.31 5.91 6.09
C LEU A 226 12.48 6.83 4.88
N THR A 227 12.54 6.26 3.68
CA THR A 227 12.72 7.02 2.43
C THR A 227 11.50 6.96 1.52
N GLU A 228 10.61 5.98 1.71
CA GLU A 228 9.49 5.73 0.82
C GLU A 228 8.25 5.24 1.57
N ILE A 229 7.07 5.74 1.19
CA ILE A 229 5.77 5.36 1.75
C ILE A 229 4.84 4.76 0.70
N ARG A 230 4.01 3.78 1.13
CA ARG A 230 3.12 3.00 0.25
C ARG A 230 1.65 2.99 0.69
N PRO A 231 1.03 4.13 1.04
CA PRO A 231 -0.37 4.14 1.43
C PRO A 231 -1.26 3.73 0.25
N GLY A 232 -2.39 3.09 0.54
CA GLY A 232 -3.32 2.65 -0.51
C GLY A 232 -4.75 3.15 -0.30
N THR A 233 -5.26 3.16 0.92
CA THR A 233 -6.66 3.52 1.21
C THR A 233 -6.90 5.02 1.18
N TYR A 234 -5.88 5.82 1.36
CA TYR A 234 -5.93 7.28 1.52
C TYR A 234 -6.71 8.04 0.45
N LEU A 235 -6.76 7.52 -0.80
CA LEU A 235 -7.47 8.21 -1.88
C LEU A 235 -8.99 8.17 -1.68
N PHE A 236 -9.53 7.07 -1.14
CA PHE A 236 -10.95 6.94 -0.81
C PHE A 236 -11.22 7.29 0.64
N ASN A 237 -10.29 6.98 1.53
CA ASN A 237 -10.46 6.85 2.95
C ASN A 237 -11.62 5.87 3.30
N ASP A 238 -11.78 5.56 4.55
CA ASP A 238 -12.86 4.70 5.05
C ASP A 238 -13.13 4.98 6.54
N LEU A 239 -14.14 4.32 7.09
CA LEU A 239 -14.50 4.48 8.50
C LEU A 239 -13.38 4.04 9.47
N ASN A 240 -12.49 3.12 9.06
CA ASN A 240 -11.36 2.75 9.90
C ASN A 240 -10.34 3.90 9.95
N THR A 241 -10.09 4.55 8.81
CA THR A 241 -9.23 5.74 8.74
C THR A 241 -9.80 6.91 9.56
N VAL A 242 -11.13 7.09 9.55
CA VAL A 242 -11.80 8.08 10.41
C VAL A 242 -11.64 7.74 11.89
N ARG A 243 -11.89 6.48 12.28
CA ARG A 243 -11.77 6.02 13.67
C ARG A 243 -10.34 6.12 14.20
N SER A 244 -9.35 5.87 13.36
CA SER A 244 -7.93 6.04 13.72
C SER A 244 -7.47 7.50 13.73
N GLY A 245 -8.35 8.46 13.44
CA GLY A 245 -8.00 9.89 13.40
C GLY A 245 -7.19 10.32 12.17
N GLY A 246 -6.99 9.43 11.18
CA GLY A 246 -6.22 9.72 9.97
C GLY A 246 -6.92 10.65 8.98
N CYS A 247 -8.26 10.76 9.05
CA CYS A 247 -9.07 11.68 8.24
C CYS A 247 -10.40 12.00 8.92
N ALA A 248 -11.09 13.03 8.42
CA ALA A 248 -12.48 13.31 8.81
C ALA A 248 -13.47 12.53 7.92
N MET A 249 -14.73 12.41 8.37
CA MET A 249 -15.80 11.75 7.59
C MET A 249 -15.98 12.42 6.20
N GLY A 250 -15.85 13.74 6.10
CA GLY A 250 -15.92 14.47 4.84
C GLY A 250 -14.77 14.22 3.87
N ASP A 251 -13.76 13.45 4.27
CA ASP A 251 -12.64 13.01 3.42
C ASP A 251 -12.86 11.61 2.83
N CYS A 252 -14.00 10.95 3.17
CA CYS A 252 -14.37 9.67 2.57
C CYS A 252 -14.96 9.92 1.16
N ALA A 253 -14.18 9.64 0.12
CA ALA A 253 -14.55 9.88 -1.26
C ALA A 253 -15.48 8.79 -1.85
N ALA A 254 -15.49 7.59 -1.26
CA ALA A 254 -16.27 6.45 -1.75
C ALA A 254 -17.48 6.20 -0.84
N THR A 255 -18.67 6.10 -1.45
CA THR A 255 -19.93 5.81 -0.76
C THR A 255 -20.73 4.76 -1.52
N ILE A 256 -21.67 4.11 -0.83
CA ILE A 256 -22.62 3.19 -1.46
C ILE A 256 -23.96 3.90 -1.62
N LEU A 257 -24.40 4.03 -2.85
CA LEU A 257 -25.76 4.43 -3.18
C LEU A 257 -26.68 3.21 -3.00
N ALA A 258 -27.72 3.34 -2.18
CA ALA A 258 -28.66 2.26 -1.91
C ALA A 258 -30.10 2.78 -1.88
N THR A 259 -31.06 1.89 -2.20
CA THR A 259 -32.50 2.19 -2.09
C THR A 259 -33.07 1.51 -0.85
N ALA A 260 -33.73 2.29 0.01
CA ALA A 260 -34.47 1.73 1.12
C ALA A 260 -35.79 1.13 0.60
N VAL A 261 -35.90 -0.19 0.59
CA VAL A 261 -37.11 -0.91 0.09
C VAL A 261 -38.10 -1.20 1.22
N SER A 262 -37.72 -1.07 2.48
CA SER A 262 -38.60 -1.21 3.66
C SER A 262 -38.02 -0.42 4.82
N LEU A 263 -38.87 0.27 5.56
CA LEU A 263 -38.49 1.02 6.77
C LEU A 263 -38.62 0.17 8.05
N ALA A 264 -39.20 -1.02 7.98
CA ALA A 264 -39.45 -1.87 9.14
C ALA A 264 -38.17 -2.41 9.82
N VAL A 265 -37.02 -2.41 9.15
CA VAL A 265 -35.75 -2.94 9.64
C VAL A 265 -34.71 -1.86 9.96
N LEU A 266 -35.02 -0.58 9.71
CA LEU A 266 -34.09 0.54 9.86
C LEU A 266 -33.67 0.86 11.31
N THR A 267 -34.32 0.24 12.31
CA THR A 267 -34.07 0.51 13.74
C THR A 267 -32.80 -0.16 14.30
N TRP A 268 -32.11 -1.06 13.58
CA TRP A 268 -31.06 -1.89 14.19
C TRP A 268 -29.65 -1.82 13.56
N ALA A 269 -29.46 -1.21 12.41
CA ALA A 269 -28.19 -1.37 11.69
C ALA A 269 -27.62 -0.13 10.98
N ILE A 270 -28.22 1.05 11.07
CA ILE A 270 -27.79 2.19 10.24
C ILE A 270 -27.47 3.40 11.10
N THR A 271 -26.18 3.73 11.18
CA THR A 271 -25.77 5.08 11.54
C THR A 271 -25.99 5.94 10.30
N LEU A 272 -27.06 6.72 10.29
CA LEU A 272 -27.40 7.66 9.23
C LEU A 272 -26.30 8.74 9.14
N VAL A 273 -25.60 8.78 8.03
CA VAL A 273 -24.79 9.92 7.65
C VAL A 273 -25.53 10.69 6.56
N GLU A 274 -26.21 11.76 6.97
CA GLU A 274 -26.92 12.78 6.18
C GLU A 274 -27.99 12.31 5.18
N LEU A 275 -29.26 12.54 5.54
CA LEU A 275 -30.35 12.77 4.60
C LEU A 275 -30.17 14.16 3.95
N LYS A 276 -29.64 14.25 2.73
CA LYS A 276 -29.82 15.45 1.93
C LYS A 276 -31.27 15.50 1.47
N SER A 277 -31.98 16.51 1.94
CA SER A 277 -33.39 16.78 1.66
C SER A 277 -33.70 16.76 0.15
N HIS A 278 -34.76 16.05 -0.21
CA HIS A 278 -35.54 16.03 -1.43
C HIS A 278 -35.45 14.83 -2.36
N GLN A 279 -34.75 13.75 -2.04
CA GLN A 279 -34.91 12.46 -2.74
C GLN A 279 -34.62 11.32 -1.78
N SER A 280 -35.34 10.19 -1.92
CA SER A 280 -35.24 8.97 -1.07
C SER A 280 -33.92 8.22 -1.32
N VAL A 281 -32.78 8.90 -1.23
CA VAL A 281 -31.44 8.33 -1.40
C VAL A 281 -30.81 8.21 -0.01
N LEU A 282 -30.63 7.00 0.44
CA LEU A 282 -29.95 6.67 1.68
C LEU A 282 -28.50 6.34 1.35
N VAL A 283 -27.56 7.17 1.78
CA VAL A 283 -26.13 6.83 1.72
C VAL A 283 -25.79 6.04 2.97
N ILE A 284 -25.53 4.76 2.82
CA ILE A 284 -25.16 3.86 3.92
C ILE A 284 -23.64 3.67 3.89
N ALA A 285 -22.95 4.21 4.89
CA ALA A 285 -21.61 3.74 5.20
C ALA A 285 -21.74 2.43 5.99
N VAL A 286 -21.50 1.30 5.34
CA VAL A 286 -21.54 -0.01 6.01
C VAL A 286 -20.26 -0.17 6.83
N PRO A 287 -20.32 -0.27 8.17
CA PRO A 287 -19.14 -0.65 8.93
C PRO A 287 -18.74 -2.08 8.55
N PRO A 288 -17.43 -2.42 8.57
CA PRO A 288 -17.03 -3.79 8.36
C PRO A 288 -17.70 -4.66 9.43
N VAL A 289 -18.42 -5.69 8.99
CA VAL A 289 -19.01 -6.69 9.87
C VAL A 289 -17.87 -7.36 10.62
N ALA A 290 -17.81 -7.17 11.93
CA ALA A 290 -16.94 -7.96 12.78
C ALA A 290 -17.47 -9.42 12.69
N VAL A 291 -16.79 -10.25 11.92
CA VAL A 291 -17.02 -11.69 11.95
C VAL A 291 -16.48 -12.18 13.29
N SER A 292 -17.36 -12.28 14.28
CA SER A 292 -17.06 -13.00 15.50
C SER A 292 -17.01 -14.47 15.13
N ALA A 293 -15.81 -15.03 15.07
CA ALA A 293 -15.63 -16.46 15.07
C ALA A 293 -16.03 -16.98 16.47
N THR A 294 -17.25 -17.39 16.65
CA THR A 294 -17.63 -18.31 17.72
C THR A 294 -17.23 -19.71 17.27
N ARG A 295 -16.43 -20.37 18.10
CA ARG A 295 -16.00 -21.77 18.02
C ARG A 295 -17.18 -22.72 17.99
#